data_b4a9053b98b6df4106e8038c8cafcf68
#
_entry.id   b4a9053b98b6df4106e8038c8cafcf68
#
_cell.length_a   1.000
_cell.length_b   1.000
_cell.length_c   1.000
_cell.angle_alpha   90.00
_cell.angle_beta   90.00
_cell.angle_gamma   90.00
#
_symmetry.space_group_name_H-M   'P 1'
#
loop_
_entity.id
_entity.type
_entity.pdbx_description
1 polymer ?
#
loop_
_entity_poly.entity_id
_entity_poly.type
_entity_poly.pdbx_seq_one_letter_code
_entity_poly.pdbx_strand_id
1 'polypeptide(L)'
;MAAAAYRAAETIKNDYDGVMHDYSRKGGVVYSDILIPDHAPVEYNYRKYLWNAVEQVEKNTNAQLAREVRLALPAEFDFWTNVHLVNDYANQHFVSRGMCADISIHDNADGNPHAHVLLTMRPLEQDGTWGAKSKMEYILDDNGERINLPSGRYKTTKVTTTDWDSRDNAEIWRKGLT
;
A
#
# COMPACT_ATOMS: atom_id res chain seq x y z
N MET A 1 0.36 -5.82 -10.39
CA MET A 1 -0.91 -6.10 -11.10
C MET A 1 -1.56 -7.43 -10.73
N ALA A 2 -0.94 -8.59 -11.03
CA ALA A 2 -1.55 -9.91 -10.83
C ALA A 2 -2.14 -10.15 -9.42
N ALA A 3 -1.42 -9.73 -8.37
CA ALA A 3 -1.88 -9.89 -6.99
C ALA A 3 -3.19 -9.11 -6.71
N ALA A 4 -3.29 -7.87 -7.18
CA ALA A 4 -4.49 -7.05 -7.01
C ALA A 4 -5.69 -7.68 -7.76
N ALA A 5 -5.51 -8.05 -9.02
CA ALA A 5 -6.52 -8.73 -9.81
C ALA A 5 -6.98 -10.04 -9.15
N TYR A 6 -6.03 -10.84 -8.66
CA TYR A 6 -6.34 -12.11 -7.98
C TYR A 6 -7.11 -11.92 -6.67
N ARG A 7 -6.72 -10.95 -5.83
CA ARG A 7 -7.40 -10.71 -4.54
C ARG A 7 -8.82 -10.23 -4.73
N ALA A 8 -9.06 -9.37 -5.72
CA ALA A 8 -10.37 -8.79 -5.98
C ALA A 8 -11.26 -9.62 -6.94
N ALA A 9 -10.76 -10.73 -7.48
CA ALA A 9 -11.44 -11.50 -8.53
C ALA A 9 -11.80 -10.65 -9.75
N GLU A 10 -10.88 -9.80 -10.18
CA GLU A 10 -11.09 -8.88 -11.32
C GLU A 10 -10.20 -9.21 -12.52
N THR A 11 -10.54 -8.60 -13.65
CA THR A 11 -9.70 -8.58 -14.84
C THR A 11 -8.99 -7.23 -14.92
N ILE A 12 -7.65 -7.23 -14.87
CA ILE A 12 -6.84 -6.01 -14.96
C ILE A 12 -5.80 -6.17 -16.08
N LYS A 13 -5.77 -5.21 -16.99
CA LYS A 13 -4.70 -5.11 -17.99
C LYS A 13 -3.54 -4.33 -17.41
N ASN A 14 -2.34 -4.91 -17.48
CA ASN A 14 -1.09 -4.20 -17.20
C ASN A 14 -0.71 -3.35 -18.42
N ASP A 15 -0.61 -2.04 -18.25
CA ASP A 15 -0.29 -1.12 -19.34
C ASP A 15 1.21 -1.12 -19.68
N TYR A 16 2.08 -1.66 -18.80
CA TYR A 16 3.53 -1.74 -19.05
C TYR A 16 3.90 -2.84 -20.06
N ASP A 17 3.34 -4.03 -19.90
CA ASP A 17 3.66 -5.20 -20.73
C ASP A 17 2.48 -5.71 -21.57
N GLY A 18 1.31 -5.09 -21.41
CA GLY A 18 0.07 -5.44 -22.12
C GLY A 18 -0.60 -6.74 -21.63
N VAL A 19 -0.04 -7.39 -20.61
CA VAL A 19 -0.57 -8.65 -20.07
C VAL A 19 -1.92 -8.45 -19.40
N MET A 20 -2.87 -9.33 -19.73
CA MET A 20 -4.19 -9.37 -19.10
C MET A 20 -4.16 -10.36 -17.93
N HIS A 21 -4.42 -9.87 -16.72
CA HIS A 21 -4.59 -10.68 -15.53
C HIS A 21 -6.08 -10.87 -15.28
N ASP A 22 -6.61 -12.01 -15.73
CA ASP A 22 -8.05 -12.34 -15.60
C ASP A 22 -8.27 -13.37 -14.50
N TYR A 23 -8.85 -12.92 -13.40
CA TYR A 23 -9.27 -13.74 -12.26
C TYR A 23 -10.78 -13.61 -11.97
N SER A 24 -11.56 -13.10 -12.94
CA SER A 24 -13.00 -12.85 -12.80
C SER A 24 -13.83 -14.11 -12.42
N ARG A 25 -13.27 -15.29 -12.66
CA ARG A 25 -13.91 -16.57 -12.29
C ARG A 25 -13.58 -17.06 -10.89
N LYS A 26 -12.70 -16.36 -10.15
CA LYS A 26 -12.33 -16.74 -8.79
C LYS A 26 -13.52 -16.50 -7.86
N GLY A 27 -13.94 -17.55 -7.14
CA GLY A 27 -14.96 -17.47 -6.08
C GLY A 27 -14.40 -17.00 -4.74
N GLY A 28 -15.31 -16.83 -3.77
CA GLY A 28 -14.98 -16.54 -2.39
C GLY A 28 -14.64 -15.07 -2.08
N VAL A 29 -14.60 -14.18 -3.06
CA VAL A 29 -14.50 -12.73 -2.82
C VAL A 29 -15.89 -12.18 -2.61
N VAL A 30 -16.19 -11.73 -1.39
CA VAL A 30 -17.51 -11.23 -1.00
C VAL A 30 -17.60 -9.72 -0.96
N TYR A 31 -16.45 -9.05 -0.87
CA TYR A 31 -16.35 -7.58 -0.89
C TYR A 31 -15.00 -7.15 -1.45
N SER A 32 -14.98 -6.06 -2.21
CA SER A 32 -13.73 -5.40 -2.59
C SER A 32 -13.95 -3.91 -2.76
N ASP A 33 -12.98 -3.10 -2.30
CA ASP A 33 -13.00 -1.65 -2.38
C ASP A 33 -11.58 -1.09 -2.35
N ILE A 34 -11.43 0.18 -2.70
CA ILE A 34 -10.18 0.93 -2.57
C ILE A 34 -10.42 2.17 -1.74
N LEU A 35 -9.65 2.32 -0.67
CA LEU A 35 -9.62 3.53 0.14
C LEU A 35 -8.38 4.35 -0.23
N ILE A 36 -8.58 5.62 -0.50
CA ILE A 36 -7.52 6.55 -0.90
C ILE A 36 -7.47 7.76 0.02
N PRO A 37 -6.30 8.39 0.22
CA PRO A 37 -6.20 9.69 0.88
C PRO A 37 -7.00 10.77 0.15
N ASP A 38 -7.50 11.77 0.87
CA ASP A 38 -8.35 12.85 0.30
C ASP A 38 -7.68 13.63 -0.85
N HIS A 39 -6.36 13.72 -0.84
CA HIS A 39 -5.56 14.40 -1.87
C HIS A 39 -5.14 13.48 -3.02
N ALA A 40 -5.54 12.20 -2.99
CA ALA A 40 -5.22 11.27 -4.07
C ALA A 40 -6.07 11.57 -5.32
N PRO A 41 -5.53 11.32 -6.54
CA PRO A 41 -6.33 11.36 -7.75
C PRO A 41 -7.55 10.45 -7.65
N VAL A 42 -8.72 10.96 -8.03
CA VAL A 42 -10.00 10.23 -7.89
C VAL A 42 -10.03 8.94 -8.69
N GLU A 43 -9.29 8.85 -9.79
CA GLU A 43 -9.14 7.65 -10.61
C GLU A 43 -8.49 6.49 -9.86
N TYR A 44 -7.78 6.74 -8.76
CA TYR A 44 -7.18 5.68 -7.93
C TYR A 44 -8.22 4.89 -7.12
N ASN A 45 -9.49 5.31 -7.11
CA ASN A 45 -10.59 4.45 -6.67
C ASN A 45 -10.83 3.23 -7.60
N TYR A 46 -10.21 3.24 -8.77
CA TYR A 46 -10.28 2.11 -9.69
C TYR A 46 -8.95 1.35 -9.70
N ARG A 47 -9.00 0.07 -9.37
CA ARG A 47 -7.86 -0.84 -9.21
C ARG A 47 -6.90 -0.83 -10.40
N LYS A 48 -7.47 -0.79 -11.61
CA LYS A 48 -6.70 -0.67 -12.86
C LYS A 48 -5.80 0.57 -12.87
N TYR A 49 -6.32 1.73 -12.51
CA TYR A 49 -5.55 2.97 -12.58
C TYR A 49 -4.54 3.07 -11.44
N LEU A 50 -4.94 2.71 -10.21
CA LEU A 50 -4.03 2.72 -9.07
C LEU A 50 -2.79 1.84 -9.32
N TRP A 51 -3.00 0.57 -9.67
CA TRP A 51 -1.86 -0.35 -9.79
C TRP A 51 -1.03 -0.15 -11.05
N ASN A 52 -1.60 0.36 -12.15
CA ASN A 52 -0.81 0.80 -13.29
C ASN A 52 0.06 2.02 -12.94
N ALA A 53 -0.47 3.00 -12.20
CA ALA A 53 0.31 4.14 -11.75
C ALA A 53 1.46 3.72 -10.81
N VAL A 54 1.21 2.77 -9.88
CA VAL A 54 2.26 2.20 -9.02
C VAL A 54 3.36 1.53 -9.85
N GLU A 55 3.01 0.70 -10.84
CA GLU A 55 4.01 0.04 -11.69
C GLU A 55 4.82 1.03 -12.54
N GLN A 56 4.19 2.09 -13.02
CA GLN A 56 4.88 3.13 -13.81
C GLN A 56 5.89 3.93 -12.99
N VAL A 57 5.61 4.20 -11.72
CA VAL A 57 6.52 4.98 -10.86
C VAL A 57 7.67 4.13 -10.30
N GLU A 58 7.49 2.81 -10.19
CA GLU A 58 8.49 1.87 -9.69
C GLU A 58 9.42 1.38 -10.80
N LYS A 59 10.48 2.16 -11.08
CA LYS A 59 11.38 1.91 -12.21
C LYS A 59 12.39 0.77 -12.02
N ASN A 60 12.63 0.34 -10.79
CA ASN A 60 13.61 -0.72 -10.51
C ASN A 60 12.97 -2.09 -10.66
N THR A 61 13.65 -3.01 -11.31
CA THR A 61 13.16 -4.39 -11.56
C THR A 61 12.89 -5.18 -10.27
N ASN A 62 13.56 -4.83 -9.17
CA ASN A 62 13.38 -5.43 -7.85
C ASN A 62 12.58 -4.53 -6.89
N ALA A 63 11.84 -3.54 -7.41
CA ALA A 63 11.04 -2.66 -6.57
C ALA A 63 9.90 -3.44 -5.90
N GLN A 64 9.72 -3.20 -4.61
CA GLN A 64 8.52 -3.64 -3.92
C GLN A 64 7.36 -2.73 -4.34
N LEU A 65 6.37 -3.30 -5.03
CA LEU A 65 5.21 -2.57 -5.56
C LEU A 65 4.13 -2.37 -4.50
N ALA A 66 3.93 -3.37 -3.65
CA ALA A 66 2.90 -3.36 -2.63
C ALA A 66 3.37 -4.06 -1.35
N ARG A 67 2.70 -3.75 -0.26
CA ARG A 67 2.71 -4.54 0.99
C ARG A 67 1.33 -5.14 1.17
N GLU A 68 1.27 -6.39 1.56
CA GLU A 68 0.03 -7.03 1.94
C GLU A 68 -0.06 -7.17 3.46
N VAL A 69 -1.21 -6.79 4.00
CA VAL A 69 -1.62 -7.09 5.36
C VAL A 69 -2.84 -8.00 5.27
N ARG A 70 -2.79 -9.13 5.96
CA ARG A 70 -3.89 -10.07 6.06
C ARG A 70 -4.51 -9.98 7.44
N LEU A 71 -5.83 -9.78 7.48
CA LEU A 71 -6.61 -9.63 8.70
C LEU A 71 -7.56 -10.82 8.82
N ALA A 72 -7.47 -11.58 9.91
CA ALA A 72 -8.49 -12.54 10.27
C ALA A 72 -9.73 -11.78 10.78
N LEU A 73 -10.91 -12.16 10.33
CA LEU A 73 -12.16 -11.51 10.72
C LEU A 73 -12.97 -12.44 11.63
N PRO A 74 -13.70 -11.88 12.62
CA PRO A 74 -14.57 -12.67 13.46
C PRO A 74 -15.68 -13.37 12.64
N ALA A 75 -15.76 -14.67 12.71
CA ALA A 75 -16.77 -15.45 12.00
C ALA A 75 -18.18 -15.26 12.58
N GLU A 76 -18.27 -14.78 13.83
CA GLU A 76 -19.50 -14.45 14.53
C GLU A 76 -20.11 -13.10 14.13
N PHE A 77 -19.34 -12.24 13.46
CA PHE A 77 -19.85 -10.95 12.99
C PHE A 77 -20.61 -11.12 11.68
N ASP A 78 -21.65 -10.31 11.50
CA ASP A 78 -22.32 -10.24 10.22
C ASP A 78 -21.41 -9.58 9.15
N PHE A 79 -21.81 -9.76 7.88
CA PHE A 79 -21.06 -9.28 6.74
C PHE A 79 -20.72 -7.77 6.82
N TRP A 80 -21.72 -6.94 7.14
CA TRP A 80 -21.51 -5.48 7.15
C TRP A 80 -20.66 -5.03 8.34
N THR A 81 -20.77 -5.69 9.48
CA THR A 81 -19.91 -5.46 10.63
C THR A 81 -18.44 -5.74 10.27
N ASN A 82 -18.17 -6.84 9.59
CA ASN A 82 -16.83 -7.15 9.11
C ASN A 82 -16.32 -6.15 8.06
N VAL A 83 -17.17 -5.69 7.13
CA VAL A 83 -16.83 -4.65 6.15
C VAL A 83 -16.44 -3.34 6.85
N HIS A 84 -17.25 -2.89 7.81
CA HIS A 84 -16.98 -1.66 8.58
C HIS A 84 -15.67 -1.79 9.38
N LEU A 85 -15.47 -2.92 10.06
CA LEU A 85 -14.24 -3.19 10.82
C LEU A 85 -12.99 -3.04 9.95
N VAL A 86 -12.98 -3.65 8.76
CA VAL A 86 -11.83 -3.59 7.85
C VAL A 86 -11.61 -2.18 7.33
N ASN A 87 -12.68 -1.49 6.93
CA ASN A 87 -12.59 -0.13 6.39
C ASN A 87 -12.10 0.86 7.46
N ASP A 88 -12.64 0.80 8.66
CA ASP A 88 -12.21 1.65 9.77
C ASP A 88 -10.75 1.40 10.13
N TYR A 89 -10.37 0.13 10.24
CA TYR A 89 -8.99 -0.26 10.49
C TYR A 89 -8.04 0.24 9.40
N ALA A 90 -8.40 0.06 8.11
CA ALA A 90 -7.57 0.50 7.01
C ALA A 90 -7.45 2.04 6.95
N ASN A 91 -8.54 2.76 7.20
CA ASN A 91 -8.52 4.22 7.29
C ASN A 91 -7.62 4.70 8.43
N GLN A 92 -7.78 4.13 9.63
CA GLN A 92 -7.03 4.54 10.81
C GLN A 92 -5.53 4.27 10.70
N HIS A 93 -5.14 3.10 10.19
CA HIS A 93 -3.75 2.64 10.23
C HIS A 93 -2.96 2.89 8.94
N PHE A 94 -3.64 3.06 7.80
CA PHE A 94 -2.97 3.14 6.51
C PHE A 94 -3.33 4.41 5.73
N VAL A 95 -4.61 4.65 5.46
CA VAL A 95 -5.05 5.76 4.60
C VAL A 95 -4.77 7.11 5.25
N SER A 96 -5.01 7.25 6.56
CA SER A 96 -4.66 8.45 7.34
C SER A 96 -3.17 8.78 7.32
N ARG A 97 -2.32 7.81 6.99
CA ARG A 97 -0.86 7.95 6.86
C ARG A 97 -0.41 8.18 5.41
N GLY A 98 -1.34 8.29 4.47
CA GLY A 98 -1.07 8.59 3.06
C GLY A 98 -0.89 7.37 2.15
N MET A 99 -1.22 6.16 2.62
CA MET A 99 -1.24 4.96 1.77
C MET A 99 -2.59 4.83 1.06
N CYS A 100 -2.60 4.34 -0.18
CA CYS A 100 -3.81 3.77 -0.75
C CYS A 100 -3.94 2.32 -0.27
N ALA A 101 -5.16 1.92 0.09
CA ALA A 101 -5.46 0.58 0.60
C ALA A 101 -6.49 -0.10 -0.31
N ASP A 102 -6.06 -1.15 -1.02
CA ASP A 102 -6.90 -2.00 -1.85
C ASP A 102 -7.34 -3.21 -1.03
N ILE A 103 -8.63 -3.24 -0.69
CA ILE A 103 -9.24 -4.19 0.24
C ILE A 103 -9.98 -5.27 -0.55
N SER A 104 -9.83 -6.53 -0.13
CA SER A 104 -10.65 -7.64 -0.61
C SER A 104 -10.98 -8.56 0.56
N ILE A 105 -12.26 -8.76 0.85
CA ILE A 105 -12.71 -9.71 1.87
C ILE A 105 -13.07 -11.03 1.20
N HIS A 106 -12.49 -12.09 1.72
CA HIS A 106 -12.74 -13.45 1.28
C HIS A 106 -13.49 -14.21 2.37
N ASP A 107 -14.56 -14.89 1.94
CA ASP A 107 -15.33 -15.81 2.76
C ASP A 107 -15.87 -16.95 1.89
N ASN A 108 -15.46 -18.16 2.19
CA ASN A 108 -15.94 -19.38 1.54
C ASN A 108 -17.00 -20.10 2.37
N ALA A 109 -17.52 -19.47 3.41
CA ALA A 109 -18.41 -20.06 4.39
C ALA A 109 -17.81 -21.29 5.12
N ASP A 110 -16.47 -21.29 5.25
CA ASP A 110 -15.70 -22.34 5.95
C ASP A 110 -15.32 -21.94 7.39
N GLY A 111 -15.88 -20.82 7.89
CA GLY A 111 -15.61 -20.29 9.22
C GLY A 111 -14.29 -19.52 9.34
N ASN A 112 -13.66 -19.14 8.23
CA ASN A 112 -12.40 -18.39 8.20
C ASN A 112 -12.50 -17.14 7.31
N PRO A 113 -13.44 -16.21 7.57
CA PRO A 113 -13.48 -14.94 6.85
C PRO A 113 -12.20 -14.14 7.10
N HIS A 114 -11.66 -13.54 6.04
CA HIS A 114 -10.44 -12.75 6.16
C HIS A 114 -10.35 -11.67 5.09
N ALA A 115 -9.66 -10.58 5.42
CA ALA A 115 -9.39 -9.50 4.49
C ALA A 115 -7.93 -9.53 4.04
N HIS A 116 -7.73 -9.25 2.76
CA HIS A 116 -6.46 -8.88 2.16
C HIS A 116 -6.45 -7.39 1.93
N VAL A 117 -5.46 -6.69 2.45
CA VAL A 117 -5.27 -5.26 2.27
C VAL A 117 -3.93 -5.06 1.57
N LEU A 118 -3.96 -4.68 0.30
CA LEU A 118 -2.76 -4.31 -0.46
C LEU A 118 -2.53 -2.81 -0.31
N LEU A 119 -1.34 -2.45 0.17
CA LEU A 119 -0.95 -1.07 0.48
C LEU A 119 0.09 -0.58 -0.52
N THR A 120 -0.03 0.66 -0.95
CA THR A 120 1.01 1.32 -1.73
C THR A 120 2.25 1.59 -0.90
N MET A 121 3.43 1.63 -1.55
CA MET A 121 4.74 1.76 -0.90
C MET A 121 5.34 3.16 -1.05
N ARG A 122 4.66 4.08 -1.75
CA ARG A 122 5.06 5.47 -1.90
C ARG A 122 4.00 6.38 -1.30
N PRO A 123 4.40 7.45 -0.62
CA PRO A 123 3.46 8.48 -0.23
C PRO A 123 2.95 9.23 -1.47
N LEU A 124 1.74 9.73 -1.37
CA LEU A 124 1.23 10.75 -2.29
C LEU A 124 1.52 12.13 -1.72
N GLU A 125 2.03 13.02 -2.56
CA GLU A 125 2.19 14.43 -2.24
C GLU A 125 0.81 15.13 -2.26
N GLN A 126 0.73 16.33 -1.69
CA GLN A 126 -0.53 17.07 -1.61
C GLN A 126 -1.14 17.44 -2.97
N ASP A 127 -0.35 17.42 -4.02
CA ASP A 127 -0.80 17.61 -5.41
C ASP A 127 -1.22 16.31 -6.12
N GLY A 128 -1.24 15.19 -5.39
CA GLY A 128 -1.61 13.87 -5.91
C GLY A 128 -0.51 13.14 -6.68
N THR A 129 0.69 13.69 -6.75
CA THR A 129 1.84 13.00 -7.38
C THR A 129 2.51 12.02 -6.42
N TRP A 130 3.20 11.00 -6.98
CA TRP A 130 3.92 10.03 -6.18
C TRP A 130 5.22 10.60 -5.63
N GLY A 131 5.34 10.64 -4.32
CA GLY A 131 6.57 11.01 -3.60
C GLY A 131 7.66 9.95 -3.68
N ALA A 132 8.86 10.32 -3.23
CA ALA A 132 9.99 9.41 -3.16
C ALA A 132 9.93 8.56 -1.88
N LYS A 133 10.31 7.26 -1.95
CA LYS A 133 10.46 6.39 -0.76
C LYS A 133 11.59 6.81 0.16
N SER A 134 12.58 7.51 -0.39
CA SER A 134 13.77 7.95 0.34
C SER A 134 14.38 9.16 -0.33
N LYS A 135 15.11 9.94 0.45
CA LYS A 135 15.91 11.10 0.00
C LYS A 135 17.35 11.00 0.50
N MET A 136 18.27 11.73 -0.15
CA MET A 136 19.63 11.87 0.34
C MET A 136 19.69 13.13 1.22
N GLU A 137 20.19 12.97 2.42
CA GLU A 137 20.45 14.10 3.34
C GLU A 137 21.96 14.26 3.58
N TYR A 138 22.40 15.51 3.72
CA TYR A 138 23.78 15.79 4.05
C TYR A 138 24.07 15.41 5.50
N ILE A 139 25.21 14.76 5.72
CA ILE A 139 25.71 14.53 7.06
C ILE A 139 26.45 15.79 7.48
N LEU A 140 26.04 16.31 8.63
CA LEU A 140 26.64 17.51 9.22
C LEU A 140 27.68 17.10 10.27
N ASP A 141 28.67 17.96 10.47
CA ASP A 141 29.61 17.87 11.58
C ASP A 141 29.03 18.45 12.89
N ASP A 142 29.84 18.47 13.94
CA ASP A 142 29.41 18.97 15.27
C ASP A 142 29.07 20.48 15.27
N ASN A 143 29.50 21.21 14.24
CA ASN A 143 29.20 22.64 14.04
C ASN A 143 27.97 22.88 13.16
N GLY A 144 27.36 21.79 12.62
CA GLY A 144 26.24 21.89 11.70
C GLY A 144 26.63 22.13 10.24
N GLU A 145 27.92 22.00 9.89
CA GLU A 145 28.41 22.18 8.53
C GLU A 145 28.47 20.87 7.76
N ARG A 146 28.32 20.93 6.42
CA ARG A 146 28.37 19.74 5.57
C ARG A 146 29.78 19.17 5.50
N ILE A 147 29.92 17.85 5.78
CA ILE A 147 31.21 17.17 5.73
C ILE A 147 31.63 16.96 4.27
N ASN A 148 32.81 17.46 3.92
CA ASN A 148 33.45 17.24 2.63
C ASN A 148 34.15 15.90 2.57
N LEU A 149 34.02 15.17 1.46
CA LEU A 149 34.81 13.98 1.12
C LEU A 149 36.08 14.38 0.37
N PRO A 150 37.14 13.55 0.38
CA PRO A 150 38.35 13.79 -0.41
C PRO A 150 38.09 13.98 -1.92
N SER A 151 36.95 13.48 -2.42
CA SER A 151 36.50 13.64 -3.81
C SER A 151 35.90 14.99 -4.14
N GLY A 152 35.80 15.93 -3.16
CA GLY A 152 35.15 17.25 -3.29
C GLY A 152 33.62 17.19 -3.22
N ARG A 153 33.03 16.01 -3.00
CA ARG A 153 31.58 15.86 -2.78
C ARG A 153 31.25 15.91 -1.30
N TYR A 154 30.02 16.33 -0.97
CA TYR A 154 29.53 16.27 0.39
C TYR A 154 29.16 14.84 0.78
N LYS A 155 29.42 14.50 2.04
CA LYS A 155 28.98 13.22 2.62
C LYS A 155 27.47 13.25 2.81
N THR A 156 26.77 12.20 2.31
CA THR A 156 25.33 12.08 2.41
C THR A 156 24.95 10.71 2.96
N THR A 157 23.75 10.64 3.53
CA THR A 157 23.10 9.40 3.94
C THR A 157 21.74 9.29 3.30
N LYS A 158 21.28 8.07 3.06
CA LYS A 158 19.94 7.79 2.57
C LYS A 158 19.00 7.72 3.76
N VAL A 159 17.95 8.53 3.78
CA VAL A 159 16.88 8.48 4.77
C VAL A 159 15.55 8.14 4.10
N THR A 160 14.71 7.39 4.79
CA THR A 160 13.34 7.10 4.34
C THR A 160 12.47 8.35 4.51
N THR A 161 11.54 8.56 3.58
CA THR A 161 10.60 9.70 3.64
C THR A 161 9.39 9.39 4.53
N THR A 162 9.15 8.11 4.80
CA THR A 162 8.09 7.63 5.69
C THR A 162 8.65 6.62 6.69
N ASP A 163 7.93 6.39 7.77
CA ASP A 163 8.24 5.37 8.78
C ASP A 163 7.55 4.02 8.49
N TRP A 164 6.97 3.85 7.31
CA TRP A 164 6.13 2.68 6.99
C TRP A 164 6.85 1.34 7.08
N ASP A 165 8.18 1.36 6.94
CA ASP A 165 9.05 0.18 7.07
C ASP A 165 9.57 -0.04 8.50
N SER A 166 9.17 0.79 9.47
CA SER A 166 9.53 0.59 10.86
C SER A 166 8.99 -0.74 11.40
N ARG A 167 9.82 -1.46 12.15
CA ARG A 167 9.43 -2.71 12.82
C ARG A 167 8.30 -2.51 13.83
N ASP A 168 8.22 -1.33 14.42
CA ASP A 168 7.20 -0.98 15.41
C ASP A 168 5.79 -0.98 14.80
N ASN A 169 5.68 -0.71 13.49
CA ASN A 169 4.40 -0.76 12.80
C ASN A 169 3.73 -2.13 12.86
N ALA A 170 4.50 -3.22 12.79
CA ALA A 170 3.94 -4.56 12.86
C ALA A 170 3.24 -4.82 14.21
N GLU A 171 3.76 -4.24 15.28
CA GLU A 171 3.17 -4.34 16.61
C GLU A 171 1.94 -3.42 16.76
N ILE A 172 2.03 -2.18 16.26
CA ILE A 172 0.93 -1.21 16.26
C ILE A 172 -0.26 -1.78 15.47
N TRP A 173 0.00 -2.30 14.28
CA TRP A 173 -1.06 -2.86 13.43
C TRP A 173 -1.69 -4.13 14.02
N ARG A 174 -0.91 -4.95 14.71
CA ARG A 174 -1.45 -6.14 15.40
C ARG A 174 -2.34 -5.76 16.58
N LYS A 175 -1.97 -4.75 17.35
CA LYS A 175 -2.76 -4.26 18.48
C LYS A 175 -4.05 -3.55 18.07
N GLY A 176 -4.11 -2.99 16.87
CA GLY A 176 -5.31 -2.33 16.34
C GLY A 176 -6.46 -3.28 16.02
N LEU A 177 -6.24 -4.60 16.05
CA LEU A 177 -7.27 -5.64 15.83
C LEU A 177 -7.79 -6.27 17.14
N THR A 178 -7.26 -5.88 18.28
CA THR A 178 -7.69 -6.35 19.62
C THR A 178 -8.54 -5.31 20.32
#